data_3253aad1e06ef9e6450f0fcb91d7aa55
#
_entry.id   3253aad1e06ef9e6450f0fcb91d7aa55
#
_cell.length_a   1.000
_cell.length_b   1.000
_cell.length_c   1.000
_cell.angle_alpha   90.00
_cell.angle_beta   90.00
_cell.angle_gamma   90.00
#
_symmetry.space_group_name_H-M   'P 1'
#
loop_
_entity.id
_entity.type
_entity.pdbx_description
1 polymer ?
#
loop_
_entity_poly.entity_id
_entity_poly.type
_entity_poly.pdbx_seq_one_letter_code
_entity_poly.pdbx_strand_id
1 'polypeptide(L)'
;FAAYTDEAYHWFHSGPSNHWFRSYGVGLTLRIPIFDGLDKKYKIRKAMIDIETMKLSRLDTRKNLQTQYLNAVNDLMNNQRNFKKQKDNYLLAEEVYTVTTDRYREGITSMTEVLQDEMRMSEAQNNYISAHYNYRVTNLMLLKLTGQISSLFK
;
A
#
# COMPACT_ATOMS: atom_id res chain seq x y z
N PHE A 1 29.62 37.16 -7.35
CA PHE A 1 30.22 37.13 -6.01
C PHE A 1 30.55 38.57 -5.61
N ALA A 2 29.96 39.06 -4.55
CA ALA A 2 30.25 40.34 -3.96
C ALA A 2 30.82 40.09 -2.57
N ALA A 3 32.04 40.53 -2.33
CA ALA A 3 32.68 40.47 -1.01
C ALA A 3 32.92 41.87 -0.49
N TYR A 4 32.53 42.09 0.75
CA TYR A 4 32.87 43.30 1.51
C TYR A 4 33.96 42.93 2.52
N THR A 5 35.11 43.58 2.42
CA THR A 5 36.21 43.43 3.38
C THR A 5 36.60 44.78 3.93
N ASP A 6 36.57 44.91 5.27
CA ASP A 6 37.14 46.06 5.98
C ASP A 6 38.56 45.67 6.36
N GLU A 7 39.56 46.18 5.63
CA GLU A 7 40.96 45.92 5.92
C GLU A 7 41.64 47.19 6.46
N ALA A 8 42.23 47.06 7.65
CA ALA A 8 43.07 48.09 8.24
C ALA A 8 44.54 47.78 7.95
N TYR A 9 45.19 48.57 7.09
CA TYR A 9 46.63 48.46 6.84
C TYR A 9 47.42 49.26 7.86
N HIS A 10 48.17 48.58 8.73
CA HIS A 10 49.22 49.17 9.55
C HIS A 10 50.55 49.19 8.77
N TRP A 11 50.92 50.34 8.16
CA TRP A 11 52.25 50.53 7.63
C TRP A 11 53.15 51.10 8.74
N PHE A 12 54.36 50.54 8.82
CA PHE A 12 55.43 50.96 9.76
C PHE A 12 55.82 52.42 9.62
N HIS A 13 55.03 53.34 10.10
CA HIS A 13 55.45 54.67 10.38
C HIS A 13 54.75 55.22 11.63
N SER A 14 55.51 55.53 12.63
CA SER A 14 55.10 56.14 13.88
C SER A 14 54.46 57.50 13.64
N GLY A 15 53.15 57.50 13.45
CA GLY A 15 52.31 58.69 13.40
C GLY A 15 50.83 58.33 13.60
N PRO A 16 50.08 59.21 14.31
CA PRO A 16 48.68 58.90 14.65
C PRO A 16 47.76 59.25 13.48
N SER A 17 47.67 58.36 12.46
CA SER A 17 46.67 58.51 11.44
C SER A 17 46.21 57.10 11.00
N ASN A 18 45.23 56.54 11.69
CA ASN A 18 44.46 55.42 11.21
C ASN A 18 43.59 55.89 10.03
N HIS A 19 44.03 55.65 8.80
CA HIS A 19 43.23 55.90 7.61
C HIS A 19 42.44 54.63 7.29
N TRP A 20 41.16 54.66 7.60
CA TRP A 20 40.22 53.65 7.18
C TRP A 20 39.73 53.97 5.77
N PHE A 21 39.94 53.05 4.82
CA PHE A 21 39.34 53.16 3.50
C PHE A 21 38.49 51.94 3.23
N ARG A 22 37.35 52.19 2.60
CA ARG A 22 36.42 51.12 2.19
C ARG A 22 36.79 50.69 0.79
N SER A 23 37.06 49.39 0.62
CA SER A 23 37.28 48.79 -0.70
C SER A 23 36.09 47.96 -1.10
N TYR A 24 35.63 48.13 -2.34
CA TYR A 24 34.56 47.35 -2.91
C TYR A 24 35.15 46.59 -4.08
N GLY A 25 34.94 45.25 -4.10
CA GLY A 25 35.36 44.38 -5.20
C GLY A 25 34.17 43.62 -5.78
N VAL A 26 33.95 43.73 -7.07
CA VAL A 26 32.99 42.88 -7.82
C VAL A 26 33.80 41.99 -8.71
N GLY A 27 33.65 40.66 -8.53
CA GLY A 27 34.39 39.67 -9.30
C GLY A 27 33.43 38.74 -10.06
N LEU A 28 33.70 38.45 -11.32
CA LEU A 28 33.04 37.46 -12.13
C LEU A 28 33.99 36.27 -12.32
N THR A 29 33.62 35.11 -11.77
CA THR A 29 34.43 33.88 -11.88
C THR A 29 33.80 32.95 -12.91
N LEU A 30 34.48 32.73 -14.04
CA LEU A 30 34.10 31.74 -15.06
C LEU A 30 35.00 30.51 -14.93
N ARG A 31 34.41 29.37 -14.50
CA ARG A 31 35.12 28.10 -14.39
C ARG A 31 34.72 27.20 -15.57
N ILE A 32 35.62 27.02 -16.51
CA ILE A 32 35.43 26.14 -17.67
C ILE A 32 36.29 24.90 -17.45
N PRO A 33 35.70 23.71 -17.16
CA PRO A 33 36.46 22.47 -17.09
C PRO A 33 36.88 22.08 -18.51
N ILE A 34 38.18 22.10 -18.79
CA ILE A 34 38.76 21.73 -20.11
C ILE A 34 38.80 20.21 -20.26
N PHE A 35 38.96 19.46 -19.17
CA PHE A 35 38.96 18.01 -19.13
C PHE A 35 38.35 17.54 -17.82
N ASP A 36 37.28 16.72 -17.92
CA ASP A 36 36.55 16.16 -16.78
C ASP A 36 36.74 14.64 -16.63
N GLY A 37 37.79 14.06 -17.23
CA GLY A 37 38.09 12.65 -17.12
C GLY A 37 37.00 11.72 -17.68
N LEU A 38 36.20 12.21 -18.63
CA LEU A 38 35.02 11.49 -19.18
C LEU A 38 33.84 11.33 -18.16
N ASP A 39 33.86 12.03 -17.05
CA ASP A 39 32.81 11.97 -16.01
C ASP A 39 31.41 12.22 -16.59
N LYS A 40 31.26 13.20 -17.50
CA LYS A 40 29.99 13.44 -18.21
C LYS A 40 29.53 12.24 -19.02
N LYS A 41 30.43 11.55 -19.73
CA LYS A 41 30.11 10.36 -20.54
C LYS A 41 29.64 9.21 -19.65
N TYR A 42 30.32 8.99 -18.52
CA TYR A 42 29.93 7.94 -17.57
C TYR A 42 28.61 8.27 -16.86
N LYS A 43 28.36 9.54 -16.50
CA LYS A 43 27.08 9.98 -15.94
C LYS A 43 25.92 9.77 -16.92
N ILE A 44 26.10 10.07 -18.20
CA ILE A 44 25.10 9.82 -19.24
C ILE A 44 24.83 8.31 -19.36
N ARG A 45 25.89 7.48 -19.41
CA ARG A 45 25.75 6.04 -19.51
C ARG A 45 25.05 5.44 -18.30
N LYS A 46 25.38 5.91 -17.11
CA LYS A 46 24.70 5.53 -15.86
C LYS A 46 23.22 5.88 -15.92
N ALA A 47 22.89 7.12 -16.31
CA ALA A 47 21.49 7.54 -16.45
C ALA A 47 20.70 6.71 -17.48
N MET A 48 21.34 6.28 -18.59
CA MET A 48 20.71 5.37 -19.55
C MET A 48 20.40 3.99 -18.94
N ILE A 49 21.34 3.43 -18.15
CA ILE A 49 21.13 2.16 -17.44
C ILE A 49 20.02 2.32 -16.40
N ASP A 50 19.98 3.42 -15.66
CA ASP A 50 18.94 3.70 -14.68
C ASP A 50 17.54 3.77 -15.35
N ILE A 51 17.44 4.40 -16.53
CA ILE A 51 16.20 4.43 -17.32
C ILE A 51 15.77 3.01 -17.76
N GLU A 52 16.72 2.19 -18.20
CA GLU A 52 16.42 0.81 -18.60
C GLU A 52 15.96 -0.04 -17.40
N THR A 53 16.64 0.10 -16.28
CA THR A 53 16.24 -0.55 -15.02
C THR A 53 14.84 -0.14 -14.57
N MET A 54 14.50 1.15 -14.67
CA MET A 54 13.15 1.63 -14.37
C MET A 54 12.09 1.09 -15.32
N LYS A 55 12.41 0.93 -16.62
CA LYS A 55 11.49 0.31 -17.60
C LYS A 55 11.22 -1.14 -17.27
N LEU A 56 12.25 -1.91 -16.90
CA LEU A 56 12.12 -3.31 -16.49
C LEU A 56 11.33 -3.44 -15.19
N SER A 57 11.61 -2.61 -14.19
CA SER A 57 10.86 -2.57 -12.93
C SER A 57 9.38 -2.24 -13.15
N ARG A 58 9.06 -1.30 -14.05
CA ARG A 58 7.68 -1.00 -14.45
C ARG A 58 6.99 -2.20 -15.10
N LEU A 59 7.69 -2.93 -15.97
CA LEU A 59 7.14 -4.13 -16.61
C LEU A 59 6.87 -5.23 -15.59
N ASP A 60 7.78 -5.44 -14.64
CA ASP A 60 7.63 -6.41 -13.55
C ASP A 60 6.45 -6.04 -12.63
N THR A 61 6.37 -4.78 -12.21
CA THR A 61 5.24 -4.28 -11.42
C THR A 61 3.90 -4.51 -12.14
N ARG A 62 3.85 -4.26 -13.46
CA ARG A 62 2.63 -4.49 -14.24
C ARG A 62 2.24 -5.97 -14.27
N LYS A 63 3.20 -6.89 -14.47
CA LYS A 63 2.96 -8.33 -14.44
C LYS A 63 2.49 -8.80 -13.07
N ASN A 64 3.11 -8.32 -12.02
CA ASN A 64 2.73 -8.63 -10.64
C ASN A 64 1.31 -8.17 -10.32
N LEU A 65 0.93 -6.94 -10.71
CA LEU A 65 -0.43 -6.43 -10.54
C LEU A 65 -1.45 -7.25 -11.34
N GLN A 66 -1.11 -7.67 -12.56
CA GLN A 66 -1.98 -8.53 -13.37
C GLN A 66 -2.21 -9.89 -12.71
N THR A 67 -1.16 -10.50 -12.17
CA THR A 67 -1.26 -11.78 -11.44
C THR A 67 -2.11 -11.61 -10.18
N GLN A 68 -1.88 -10.55 -9.39
CA GLN A 68 -2.67 -10.26 -8.20
C GLN A 68 -4.16 -10.04 -8.54
N TYR A 69 -4.45 -9.35 -9.64
CA TYR A 69 -5.82 -9.15 -10.11
C TYR A 69 -6.51 -10.49 -10.46
N LEU A 70 -5.84 -11.35 -11.24
CA LEU A 70 -6.38 -12.66 -11.61
C LEU A 70 -6.63 -13.55 -10.39
N ASN A 71 -5.70 -13.56 -9.44
CA ASN A 71 -5.86 -14.28 -8.18
C ASN A 71 -7.04 -13.74 -7.37
N ALA A 72 -7.15 -12.40 -7.23
CA ALA A 72 -8.26 -11.79 -6.51
C ALA A 72 -9.63 -12.09 -7.14
N VAL A 73 -9.72 -12.16 -8.47
CA VAL A 73 -10.96 -12.56 -9.18
C VAL A 73 -11.30 -14.02 -8.87
N ASN A 74 -10.32 -14.92 -8.93
CA ASN A 74 -10.53 -16.33 -8.62
C ASN A 74 -10.94 -16.54 -7.16
N ASP A 75 -10.28 -15.83 -6.23
CA ASP A 75 -10.61 -15.87 -4.80
C ASP A 75 -12.03 -15.33 -4.54
N LEU A 76 -12.42 -14.26 -5.23
CA LEU A 76 -13.79 -13.72 -5.13
C LEU A 76 -14.84 -14.75 -5.58
N MET A 77 -14.61 -15.41 -6.72
CA MET A 77 -15.52 -16.45 -7.22
C MET A 77 -15.63 -17.65 -6.25
N ASN A 78 -14.51 -18.08 -5.69
CA ASN A 78 -14.48 -19.19 -4.74
C ASN A 78 -15.16 -18.81 -3.43
N ASN A 79 -14.88 -17.64 -2.88
CA ASN A 79 -15.50 -17.15 -1.66
C ASN A 79 -17.00 -16.88 -1.84
N GLN A 80 -17.43 -16.41 -3.02
CA GLN A 80 -18.86 -16.27 -3.34
C GLN A 80 -19.59 -17.61 -3.34
N ARG A 81 -18.99 -18.63 -3.96
CA ARG A 81 -19.57 -20.01 -3.96
C ARG A 81 -19.63 -20.59 -2.54
N ASN A 82 -18.55 -20.41 -1.79
CA ASN A 82 -18.48 -20.86 -0.40
C ASN A 82 -19.52 -20.15 0.48
N PHE A 83 -19.63 -18.83 0.36
CA PHE A 83 -20.64 -18.03 1.06
C PHE A 83 -22.06 -18.57 0.78
N LYS A 84 -22.41 -18.81 -0.50
CA LYS A 84 -23.71 -19.36 -0.87
C LYS A 84 -23.92 -20.73 -0.22
N LYS A 85 -22.93 -21.64 -0.33
CA LYS A 85 -22.99 -22.96 0.27
C LYS A 85 -23.20 -22.93 1.79
N GLN A 86 -22.44 -22.08 2.49
CA GLN A 86 -22.56 -21.96 3.95
C GLN A 86 -23.89 -21.33 4.37
N LYS A 87 -24.43 -20.41 3.57
CA LYS A 87 -25.76 -19.86 3.77
C LYS A 87 -26.83 -20.97 3.67
N ASP A 88 -26.76 -21.77 2.62
CA ASP A 88 -27.73 -22.88 2.41
C ASP A 88 -27.62 -23.93 3.53
N ASN A 89 -26.39 -24.22 3.99
CA ASN A 89 -26.15 -25.12 5.13
C ASN A 89 -26.74 -24.59 6.43
N TYR A 90 -26.57 -23.27 6.69
CA TYR A 90 -27.13 -22.63 7.90
C TYR A 90 -28.68 -22.71 7.86
N LEU A 91 -29.32 -22.38 6.74
CA LEU A 91 -30.75 -22.41 6.62
C LEU A 91 -31.31 -23.85 6.83
N LEU A 92 -30.60 -24.85 6.29
CA LEU A 92 -30.98 -26.26 6.52
C LEU A 92 -30.83 -26.65 8.00
N ALA A 93 -29.75 -26.27 8.63
CA ALA A 93 -29.52 -26.56 10.05
C ALA A 93 -30.56 -25.87 10.96
N GLU A 94 -30.99 -24.66 10.64
CA GLU A 94 -32.05 -23.92 11.31
C GLU A 94 -33.41 -24.62 11.15
N GLU A 95 -33.73 -25.11 9.95
CA GLU A 95 -34.93 -25.86 9.69
C GLU A 95 -34.94 -27.18 10.50
N VAL A 96 -33.85 -27.96 10.47
CA VAL A 96 -33.70 -29.20 11.26
C VAL A 96 -33.90 -28.94 12.74
N TYR A 97 -33.24 -27.93 13.30
CA TYR A 97 -33.38 -27.51 14.71
C TYR A 97 -34.85 -27.19 15.06
N THR A 98 -35.53 -26.46 14.19
CA THR A 98 -36.92 -26.07 14.38
C THR A 98 -37.84 -27.33 14.42
N VAL A 99 -37.69 -28.22 13.44
CA VAL A 99 -38.46 -29.47 13.35
C VAL A 99 -38.20 -30.38 14.57
N THR A 100 -36.92 -30.49 15.00
CA THR A 100 -36.57 -31.32 16.17
C THR A 100 -37.14 -30.72 17.46
N THR A 101 -37.16 -29.40 17.57
CA THR A 101 -37.76 -28.69 18.71
C THR A 101 -39.27 -28.93 18.79
N ASP A 102 -39.97 -28.89 17.64
CA ASP A 102 -41.43 -29.16 17.60
C ASP A 102 -41.73 -30.62 17.91
N ARG A 103 -40.95 -31.59 17.42
CA ARG A 103 -41.08 -33.02 17.79
C ARG A 103 -40.82 -33.25 19.28
N TYR A 104 -39.89 -32.50 19.89
CA TYR A 104 -39.67 -32.59 21.33
C TYR A 104 -40.87 -32.08 22.13
N ARG A 105 -41.51 -30.99 21.70
CA ARG A 105 -42.75 -30.47 22.32
C ARG A 105 -43.90 -31.49 22.26
N GLU A 106 -43.92 -32.29 21.18
CA GLU A 106 -44.88 -33.37 20.99
C GLU A 106 -44.52 -34.68 21.73
N GLY A 107 -43.36 -34.72 22.40
CA GLY A 107 -42.86 -35.89 23.13
C GLY A 107 -42.28 -36.99 22.24
N ILE A 108 -42.00 -36.70 20.96
CA ILE A 108 -41.54 -37.69 19.95
C ILE A 108 -40.00 -37.86 19.99
N THR A 109 -39.26 -36.81 20.39
CA THR A 109 -37.79 -36.84 20.41
C THR A 109 -37.22 -36.43 21.78
N SER A 110 -35.92 -36.66 22.02
CA SER A 110 -35.27 -36.37 23.28
C SER A 110 -34.68 -34.94 23.33
N MET A 111 -34.54 -34.38 24.52
CA MET A 111 -33.83 -33.08 24.72
C MET A 111 -32.38 -33.15 24.25
N THR A 112 -31.74 -34.32 24.33
CA THR A 112 -30.36 -34.50 23.84
C THR A 112 -30.26 -34.27 22.34
N GLU A 113 -31.27 -34.68 21.59
CA GLU A 113 -31.34 -34.49 20.10
C GLU A 113 -31.53 -33.01 19.77
N VAL A 114 -32.39 -32.30 20.51
CA VAL A 114 -32.56 -30.84 20.37
C VAL A 114 -31.24 -30.08 20.61
N LEU A 115 -30.52 -30.42 21.67
CA LEU A 115 -29.23 -29.81 21.98
C LEU A 115 -28.15 -30.10 20.94
N GLN A 116 -28.16 -31.32 20.37
CA GLN A 116 -27.23 -31.64 19.26
C GLN A 116 -27.53 -30.81 18.01
N ASP A 117 -28.80 -30.65 17.65
CA ASP A 117 -29.18 -29.86 16.47
C ASP A 117 -28.98 -28.36 16.72
N GLU A 118 -29.14 -27.86 17.93
CA GLU A 118 -28.75 -26.49 18.32
C GLU A 118 -27.26 -26.25 18.15
N MET A 119 -26.42 -27.20 18.57
CA MET A 119 -24.95 -27.08 18.37
C MET A 119 -24.60 -27.08 16.88
N ARG A 120 -25.22 -27.94 16.07
CA ARG A 120 -25.02 -28.00 14.61
C ARG A 120 -25.46 -26.72 13.92
N MET A 121 -26.60 -26.16 14.33
CA MET A 121 -27.08 -24.87 13.81
C MET A 121 -26.11 -23.74 14.18
N SER A 122 -25.63 -23.69 15.43
CA SER A 122 -24.66 -22.68 15.89
C SER A 122 -23.34 -22.79 15.12
N GLU A 123 -22.84 -24.00 14.87
CA GLU A 123 -21.65 -24.23 14.05
C GLU A 123 -21.85 -23.77 12.60
N ALA A 124 -22.99 -24.12 11.99
CA ALA A 124 -23.33 -23.70 10.64
C ALA A 124 -23.45 -22.16 10.54
N GLN A 125 -24.01 -21.51 11.56
CA GLN A 125 -24.09 -20.04 11.66
C GLN A 125 -22.71 -19.40 11.70
N ASN A 126 -21.79 -19.92 12.52
CA ASN A 126 -20.41 -19.43 12.60
C ASN A 126 -19.66 -19.57 11.27
N ASN A 127 -19.87 -20.72 10.58
CA ASN A 127 -19.29 -20.96 9.27
C ASN A 127 -19.86 -20.01 8.21
N TYR A 128 -21.17 -19.73 8.24
CA TYR A 128 -21.81 -18.74 7.36
C TYR A 128 -21.26 -17.32 7.61
N ILE A 129 -21.13 -16.88 8.85
CA ILE A 129 -20.59 -15.57 9.20
C ILE A 129 -19.15 -15.44 8.70
N SER A 130 -18.33 -16.47 8.92
CA SER A 130 -16.93 -16.50 8.48
C SER A 130 -16.81 -16.45 6.94
N ALA A 131 -17.65 -17.21 6.23
CA ALA A 131 -17.70 -17.19 4.77
C ALA A 131 -18.16 -15.84 4.22
N HIS A 132 -19.16 -15.21 4.86
CA HIS A 132 -19.63 -13.87 4.51
C HIS A 132 -18.53 -12.81 4.70
N TYR A 133 -17.82 -12.87 5.80
CA TYR A 133 -16.67 -11.98 6.07
C TYR A 133 -15.60 -12.13 4.98
N ASN A 134 -15.18 -13.37 4.68
CA ASN A 134 -14.16 -13.65 3.66
C ASN A 134 -14.58 -13.16 2.27
N TYR A 135 -15.84 -13.34 1.89
CA TYR A 135 -16.39 -12.81 0.65
C TYR A 135 -16.30 -11.28 0.61
N ARG A 136 -16.65 -10.58 1.70
CA ARG A 136 -16.57 -9.12 1.80
C ARG A 136 -15.13 -8.60 1.71
N VAL A 137 -14.22 -9.24 2.42
CA VAL A 137 -12.78 -8.87 2.39
C VAL A 137 -12.21 -9.02 0.98
N THR A 138 -12.51 -10.14 0.31
CA THR A 138 -12.01 -10.37 -1.06
C THR A 138 -12.61 -9.38 -2.06
N ASN A 139 -13.89 -9.02 -1.91
CA ASN A 139 -14.52 -7.98 -2.73
C ASN A 139 -13.84 -6.61 -2.54
N LEU A 140 -13.55 -6.21 -1.29
CA LEU A 140 -12.82 -4.98 -0.99
C LEU A 140 -11.39 -5.00 -1.57
N MET A 141 -10.72 -6.15 -1.54
CA MET A 141 -9.39 -6.31 -2.13
C MET A 141 -9.41 -6.10 -3.65
N LEU A 142 -10.43 -6.63 -4.33
CA LEU A 142 -10.63 -6.40 -5.77
C LEU A 142 -10.89 -4.92 -6.08
N LEU A 143 -11.75 -4.25 -5.32
CA LEU A 143 -12.01 -2.81 -5.45
C LEU A 143 -10.74 -1.97 -5.22
N LYS A 144 -9.88 -2.38 -4.29
CA LYS A 144 -8.58 -1.76 -4.06
C LYS A 144 -7.65 -1.91 -5.27
N LEU A 145 -7.55 -3.11 -5.84
CA LEU A 145 -6.70 -3.38 -7.01
C LEU A 145 -7.18 -2.65 -8.27
N THR A 146 -8.49 -2.45 -8.41
CA THR A 146 -9.08 -1.69 -9.54
C THR A 146 -9.12 -0.18 -9.31
N GLY A 147 -8.68 0.31 -8.13
CA GLY A 147 -8.71 1.74 -7.80
C GLY A 147 -10.10 2.31 -7.50
N GLN A 148 -11.11 1.45 -7.35
CA GLN A 148 -12.50 1.85 -7.14
C GLN A 148 -12.90 1.99 -5.66
N ILE A 149 -11.92 1.92 -4.75
CA ILE A 149 -12.19 1.99 -3.30
C ILE A 149 -12.85 3.31 -2.88
N SER A 150 -12.58 4.41 -3.60
CA SER A 150 -13.20 5.71 -3.34
C SER A 150 -14.70 5.74 -3.60
N SER A 151 -15.26 4.81 -4.37
CA SER A 151 -16.69 4.70 -4.64
C SER A 151 -17.51 4.21 -3.43
N LEU A 152 -16.84 3.64 -2.41
CA LEU A 152 -17.47 3.15 -1.19
C LEU A 152 -17.73 4.27 -0.16
N PHE A 153 -17.11 5.46 -0.35
CA PHE A 153 -17.20 6.60 0.58
C PHE A 153 -18.02 7.77 -0.01
N LYS A 154 -18.71 7.55 -1.10
CA LYS A 154 -19.72 8.43 -1.66
C LYS A 154 -21.12 7.88 -1.35
#